data_efbe323318c1246923bc2b483a804333
#
_entry.id   efbe323318c1246923bc2b483a804333
#
_cell.length_a   1.000
_cell.length_b   1.000
_cell.length_c   1.000
_cell.angle_alpha   90.00
_cell.angle_beta   90.00
_cell.angle_gamma   90.00
#
_symmetry.space_group_name_H-M   'P 1'
#
loop_
_entity.id
_entity.type
_entity.pdbx_description
1 polymer ?
#
loop_
_entity_poly.entity_id
_entity_poly.type
_entity_poly.pdbx_seq_one_letter_code
_entity_poly.pdbx_strand_id
1 'polypeptide(L)'
;MVVVNYASAKLLQRNLVVVAREARTIDPGATVIVVDNWSTADERRAAEDVARANEWVLIAPESNTGFGGGVNIGVERALADGATDVLVINPDAHIDRESLRRLQSATAASRKTLASPMISDSDGRTWFAGIDLLLDDGTMRARRKRVTGDPQPFEPWLSGACLWITREVWELAGGFDDDYFLYWEDVDFSRKVVSAGGSLALVEDASAVHDEGGTQRADPQVSRAKSETYYYYNIRNRMLFAVRHLDDAGVRRWRRSIPRTAREVILRGGRRQLIQSAAPIRAYLRGVREARRIARTQGTDRKGRKWS
;
A
#
# COMPACT_ATOMS: atom_id res chain seq x y z
N MET A 1 12.41 -7.25 8.71
CA MET A 1 11.06 -7.40 8.11
C MET A 1 10.05 -6.64 8.93
N VAL A 2 9.14 -5.91 8.29
CA VAL A 2 8.13 -5.06 8.94
C VAL A 2 6.74 -5.49 8.49
N VAL A 3 5.83 -5.69 9.45
CA VAL A 3 4.44 -6.05 9.22
C VAL A 3 3.52 -5.15 10.02
N VAL A 4 2.54 -4.55 9.38
CA VAL A 4 1.49 -3.76 10.04
C VAL A 4 0.30 -4.67 10.31
N ASN A 5 0.02 -4.93 11.58
CA ASN A 5 -1.10 -5.74 12.03
C ASN A 5 -2.31 -4.85 12.37
N TYR A 6 -3.47 -5.19 11.82
CA TYR A 6 -4.75 -4.60 12.20
C TYR A 6 -5.82 -5.68 12.24
N ALA A 7 -6.26 -6.07 13.42
CA ALA A 7 -7.26 -7.12 13.65
C ALA A 7 -6.94 -8.45 12.93
N SER A 8 -5.66 -8.85 12.86
CA SER A 8 -5.23 -10.00 12.06
C SER A 8 -4.16 -10.86 12.76
N ALA A 9 -4.16 -10.92 14.09
CA ALA A 9 -3.20 -11.69 14.87
C ALA A 9 -3.11 -13.17 14.46
N LYS A 10 -4.21 -13.78 14.03
CA LYS A 10 -4.23 -15.16 13.51
C LYS A 10 -3.43 -15.31 12.21
N LEU A 11 -3.39 -14.26 11.38
CA LEU A 11 -2.61 -14.28 10.13
C LEU A 11 -1.12 -14.16 10.41
N LEU A 12 -0.72 -13.41 11.44
CA LEU A 12 0.67 -13.38 11.91
C LEU A 12 1.14 -14.79 12.25
N GLN A 13 0.38 -15.52 13.06
CA GLN A 13 0.72 -16.90 13.44
C GLN A 13 0.78 -17.83 12.25
N ARG A 14 -0.12 -17.72 11.29
CA ARG A 14 -0.22 -18.64 10.15
C ARG A 14 0.80 -18.36 9.06
N ASN A 15 0.97 -17.09 8.66
CA ASN A 15 1.74 -16.72 7.47
C ASN A 15 3.12 -16.17 7.82
N LEU A 16 3.19 -15.24 8.79
CA LEU A 16 4.42 -14.52 9.07
C LEU A 16 5.52 -15.42 9.64
N VAL A 17 5.16 -16.45 10.41
CA VAL A 17 6.12 -17.44 10.93
C VAL A 17 6.89 -18.12 9.79
N VAL A 18 6.19 -18.46 8.70
CA VAL A 18 6.83 -19.10 7.54
C VAL A 18 7.74 -18.09 6.82
N VAL A 19 7.26 -16.87 6.55
CA VAL A 19 8.07 -15.84 5.89
C VAL A 19 9.30 -15.46 6.72
N ALA A 20 9.16 -15.36 8.05
CA ALA A 20 10.27 -15.10 8.95
C ALA A 20 11.36 -16.19 8.88
N ARG A 21 10.95 -17.45 8.81
CA ARG A 21 11.88 -18.57 8.62
C ARG A 21 12.60 -18.47 7.27
N GLU A 22 11.88 -18.21 6.18
CA GLU A 22 12.49 -18.03 4.86
C GLU A 22 13.49 -16.86 4.83
N ALA A 23 13.15 -15.72 5.45
CA ALA A 23 14.05 -14.58 5.56
C ALA A 23 15.34 -14.91 6.33
N ARG A 24 15.24 -15.64 7.44
CA ARG A 24 16.41 -16.08 8.23
C ARG A 24 17.32 -17.07 7.50
N THR A 25 16.84 -17.75 6.45
CA THR A 25 17.71 -18.58 5.59
C THR A 25 18.60 -17.76 4.66
N ILE A 26 18.23 -16.50 4.41
CA ILE A 26 19.00 -15.55 3.59
C ILE A 26 19.93 -14.73 4.48
N ASP A 27 19.39 -14.22 5.57
CA ASP A 27 20.12 -13.48 6.59
C ASP A 27 19.75 -14.03 7.98
N PRO A 28 20.66 -14.80 8.63
CA PRO A 28 20.43 -15.29 9.98
C PRO A 28 20.16 -14.20 11.02
N GLY A 29 20.60 -12.96 10.77
CA GLY A 29 20.32 -11.78 11.59
C GLY A 29 18.98 -11.12 11.33
N ALA A 30 18.17 -11.64 10.37
CA ALA A 30 16.90 -11.05 10.02
C ALA A 30 15.93 -11.00 11.23
N THR A 31 15.51 -9.80 11.59
CA THR A 31 14.55 -9.53 12.65
C THR A 31 13.16 -9.27 12.09
N VAL A 32 12.13 -9.53 12.90
CA VAL A 32 10.74 -9.26 12.58
C VAL A 32 10.22 -8.19 13.52
N ILE A 33 9.65 -7.14 12.95
CA ILE A 33 8.99 -6.06 13.66
C ILE A 33 7.52 -6.08 13.27
N VAL A 34 6.65 -6.30 14.24
CA VAL A 34 5.20 -6.22 14.11
C VAL A 34 4.75 -4.89 14.70
N VAL A 35 4.09 -4.07 13.89
CA VAL A 35 3.42 -2.87 14.36
C VAL A 35 1.95 -3.20 14.54
N ASP A 36 1.49 -3.36 15.77
CA ASP A 36 0.07 -3.59 16.09
C ASP A 36 -0.69 -2.28 16.07
N ASN A 37 -1.30 -2.01 14.94
CA ASN A 37 -1.90 -0.72 14.59
C ASN A 37 -3.29 -0.53 15.21
N TRP A 38 -3.44 -0.84 16.48
CA TRP A 38 -4.60 -0.74 17.34
C TRP A 38 -5.96 -1.06 16.70
N SER A 39 -6.57 -2.12 17.11
CA SER A 39 -7.96 -2.46 16.76
C SER A 39 -8.82 -2.70 18.01
N THR A 40 -8.49 -3.71 18.78
CA THR A 40 -9.11 -4.05 20.06
C THR A 40 -8.04 -4.53 21.04
N ALA A 41 -8.35 -4.49 22.34
CA ALA A 41 -7.45 -4.99 23.37
C ALA A 41 -7.20 -6.51 23.25
N ASP A 42 -8.18 -7.28 22.78
CA ASP A 42 -8.05 -8.72 22.59
C ASP A 42 -7.12 -9.06 21.42
N GLU A 43 -7.27 -8.37 20.29
CA GLU A 43 -6.38 -8.54 19.13
C GLU A 43 -4.95 -8.12 19.47
N ARG A 44 -4.76 -7.05 20.24
CA ARG A 44 -3.44 -6.63 20.73
C ARG A 44 -2.79 -7.72 21.58
N ARG A 45 -3.52 -8.25 22.57
CA ARG A 45 -2.99 -9.37 23.40
C ARG A 45 -2.61 -10.57 22.54
N ALA A 46 -3.45 -10.92 21.58
CA ALA A 46 -3.14 -12.02 20.67
C ALA A 46 -1.88 -11.74 19.82
N ALA A 47 -1.71 -10.52 19.34
CA ALA A 47 -0.49 -10.13 18.61
C ALA A 47 0.76 -10.15 19.51
N GLU A 48 0.64 -9.70 20.77
CA GLU A 48 1.70 -9.75 21.78
C GLU A 48 2.14 -11.19 22.07
N ASP A 49 1.18 -12.12 22.21
CA ASP A 49 1.47 -13.52 22.47
C ASP A 49 2.19 -14.17 21.28
N VAL A 50 1.76 -13.88 20.05
CA VAL A 50 2.43 -14.36 18.83
C VAL A 50 3.85 -13.80 18.73
N ALA A 51 4.03 -12.49 18.94
CA ALA A 51 5.33 -11.85 18.87
C ALA A 51 6.29 -12.41 19.93
N ARG A 52 5.82 -12.57 21.17
CA ARG A 52 6.61 -13.15 22.27
C ARG A 52 7.03 -14.60 21.97
N ALA A 53 6.11 -15.42 21.46
CA ALA A 53 6.39 -16.83 21.15
C ALA A 53 7.42 -17.02 20.02
N ASN A 54 7.62 -15.99 19.16
CA ASN A 54 8.53 -16.04 18.01
C ASN A 54 9.75 -15.12 18.15
N GLU A 55 9.93 -14.48 19.31
CA GLU A 55 11.02 -13.53 19.60
C GLU A 55 11.02 -12.34 18.62
N TRP A 56 9.82 -11.85 18.24
CA TRP A 56 9.64 -10.68 17.38
C TRP A 56 9.54 -9.41 18.20
N VAL A 57 9.97 -8.31 17.62
CA VAL A 57 9.76 -6.98 18.20
C VAL A 57 8.31 -6.59 17.92
N LEU A 58 7.54 -6.26 18.95
CA LEU A 58 6.21 -5.68 18.80
C LEU A 58 6.25 -4.21 19.19
N ILE A 59 5.70 -3.38 18.32
CA ILE A 59 5.45 -1.95 18.59
C ILE A 59 3.95 -1.73 18.56
N ALA A 60 3.42 -1.12 19.60
CA ALA A 60 1.98 -0.98 19.83
C ALA A 60 1.57 0.48 20.01
N PRO A 61 1.39 1.26 18.93
CA PRO A 61 0.84 2.61 19.01
C PRO A 61 -0.46 2.66 19.79
N GLU A 62 -0.76 3.79 20.43
CA GLU A 62 -1.99 3.98 21.21
C GLU A 62 -3.24 4.04 20.32
N SER A 63 -3.10 4.38 19.05
CA SER A 63 -4.18 4.51 18.09
C SER A 63 -3.77 3.98 16.72
N ASN A 64 -4.77 3.72 15.88
CA ASN A 64 -4.54 3.33 14.48
C ASN A 64 -3.97 4.50 13.68
N THR A 65 -2.72 4.37 13.23
CA THR A 65 -1.98 5.36 12.45
C THR A 65 -2.17 5.21 10.94
N GLY A 66 -2.99 4.28 10.50
CA GLY A 66 -3.10 3.89 9.10
C GLY A 66 -1.97 2.95 8.66
N PHE A 67 -2.04 2.46 7.41
CA PHE A 67 -1.02 1.54 6.91
C PHE A 67 0.34 2.22 6.78
N GLY A 68 0.41 3.37 6.09
CA GLY A 68 1.66 4.12 5.89
C GLY A 68 2.32 4.52 7.21
N GLY A 69 1.55 5.04 8.18
CA GLY A 69 2.07 5.40 9.50
C GLY A 69 2.61 4.19 10.27
N GLY A 70 1.91 3.04 10.19
CA GLY A 70 2.42 1.79 10.76
C GLY A 70 3.72 1.33 10.11
N VAL A 71 3.82 1.43 8.78
CA VAL A 71 5.08 1.13 8.07
C VAL A 71 6.19 2.07 8.50
N ASN A 72 5.92 3.39 8.60
CA ASN A 72 6.91 4.37 9.05
C ASN A 72 7.51 3.97 10.40
N ILE A 73 6.66 3.70 11.39
CA ILE A 73 7.08 3.28 12.74
C ILE A 73 7.97 2.03 12.67
N GLY A 74 7.56 1.02 11.90
CA GLY A 74 8.29 -0.24 11.79
C GLY A 74 9.63 -0.10 11.05
N VAL A 75 9.66 0.64 9.94
CA VAL A 75 10.88 0.84 9.15
C VAL A 75 11.88 1.72 9.88
N GLU A 76 11.45 2.82 10.52
CA GLU A 76 12.32 3.66 11.34
C GLU A 76 12.99 2.86 12.46
N ARG A 77 12.24 1.97 13.12
CA ARG A 77 12.78 1.07 14.12
C ARG A 77 13.79 0.08 13.50
N ALA A 78 13.49 -0.55 12.37
CA ALA A 78 14.42 -1.45 11.70
C ALA A 78 15.74 -0.77 11.33
N LEU A 79 15.65 0.46 10.79
CA LEU A 79 16.82 1.25 10.42
C LEU A 79 17.62 1.71 11.63
N ALA A 80 16.97 2.06 12.74
CA ALA A 80 17.62 2.40 13.99
C ALA A 80 18.37 1.19 14.60
N ASP A 81 17.84 -0.01 14.43
CA ASP A 81 18.46 -1.28 14.83
C ASP A 81 19.56 -1.74 13.84
N GLY A 82 19.89 -0.93 12.81
CA GLY A 82 21.01 -1.17 11.89
C GLY A 82 20.64 -1.88 10.57
N ALA A 83 19.36 -2.12 10.28
CA ALA A 83 18.96 -2.74 9.03
C ALA A 83 19.35 -1.87 7.82
N THR A 84 19.82 -2.49 6.75
CA THR A 84 20.11 -1.87 5.46
C THR A 84 19.03 -2.13 4.44
N ASP A 85 18.24 -3.18 4.65
CA ASP A 85 17.15 -3.64 3.79
C ASP A 85 15.95 -4.01 4.65
N VAL A 86 14.77 -3.63 4.21
CA VAL A 86 13.51 -3.91 4.90
C VAL A 86 12.51 -4.52 3.92
N LEU A 87 12.03 -5.72 4.23
CA LEU A 87 10.84 -6.27 3.60
C LEU A 87 9.61 -5.74 4.36
N VAL A 88 8.79 -4.93 3.70
CA VAL A 88 7.43 -4.61 4.16
C VAL A 88 6.48 -5.61 3.52
N ILE A 89 5.69 -6.31 4.33
CA ILE A 89 4.77 -7.35 3.84
C ILE A 89 3.47 -7.34 4.66
N ASN A 90 2.35 -7.55 3.99
CA ASN A 90 1.06 -7.67 4.66
C ASN A 90 0.96 -8.97 5.47
N PRO A 91 0.18 -9.00 6.58
CA PRO A 91 0.03 -10.19 7.41
C PRO A 91 -0.65 -11.37 6.70
N ASP A 92 -1.40 -11.13 5.62
CA ASP A 92 -2.05 -12.13 4.77
C ASP A 92 -1.25 -12.45 3.50
N ALA A 93 -0.01 -11.98 3.40
CA ALA A 93 0.88 -12.29 2.30
C ALA A 93 1.94 -13.33 2.70
N HIS A 94 2.41 -14.06 1.69
CA HIS A 94 3.48 -15.05 1.78
C HIS A 94 4.46 -14.88 0.62
N ILE A 95 5.75 -15.03 0.90
CA ILE A 95 6.82 -14.98 -0.10
C ILE A 95 7.86 -16.06 0.25
N ASP A 96 8.37 -16.74 -0.77
CA ASP A 96 9.38 -17.78 -0.60
C ASP A 96 10.82 -17.21 -0.60
N ARG A 97 11.76 -18.05 -0.20
CA ARG A 97 13.19 -17.72 -0.12
C ARG A 97 13.75 -17.26 -1.46
N GLU A 98 13.41 -17.95 -2.54
CA GLU A 98 13.96 -17.64 -3.86
C GLU A 98 13.48 -16.27 -4.34
N SER A 99 12.20 -15.96 -4.16
CA SER A 99 11.64 -14.64 -4.46
C SER A 99 12.26 -13.53 -3.61
N LEU A 100 12.53 -13.79 -2.31
CA LEU A 100 13.26 -12.84 -1.47
C LEU A 100 14.67 -12.55 -2.00
N ARG A 101 15.42 -13.57 -2.43
CA ARG A 101 16.76 -13.41 -3.04
C ARG A 101 16.70 -12.58 -4.32
N ARG A 102 15.68 -12.80 -5.15
CA ARG A 102 15.48 -12.03 -6.38
C ARG A 102 15.20 -10.56 -6.11
N LEU A 103 14.36 -10.26 -5.10
CA LEU A 103 14.14 -8.88 -4.66
C LEU A 103 15.44 -8.21 -4.17
N GLN A 104 16.21 -8.91 -3.33
CA GLN A 104 17.51 -8.44 -2.86
C GLN A 104 18.47 -8.19 -4.03
N SER A 105 18.55 -9.11 -4.98
CA SER A 105 19.41 -9.00 -6.16
C SER A 105 19.01 -7.84 -7.07
N ALA A 106 17.72 -7.58 -7.24
CA ALA A 106 17.20 -6.49 -8.05
C ALA A 106 17.61 -5.11 -7.52
N THR A 107 17.92 -5.01 -6.23
CA THR A 107 18.37 -3.76 -5.59
C THR A 107 19.90 -3.67 -5.44
N ALA A 108 20.63 -4.74 -5.75
CA ALA A 108 22.09 -4.78 -5.59
C ALA A 108 22.83 -3.83 -6.53
N ALA A 109 22.38 -3.71 -7.79
CA ALA A 109 23.00 -2.84 -8.78
C ALA A 109 22.75 -1.35 -8.51
N SER A 110 21.63 -1.03 -7.88
CA SER A 110 21.27 0.33 -7.46
C SER A 110 20.45 0.29 -6.18
N ARG A 111 21.06 0.75 -5.11
CA ARG A 111 20.43 0.82 -3.78
C ARG A 111 19.26 1.83 -3.71
N LYS A 112 19.11 2.68 -4.75
CA LYS A 112 17.97 3.61 -4.89
C LYS A 112 16.80 2.99 -5.66
N THR A 113 16.71 1.66 -5.71
CA THR A 113 15.64 0.92 -6.37
C THR A 113 14.65 0.37 -5.33
N LEU A 114 13.39 0.77 -5.43
CA LEU A 114 12.28 0.13 -4.72
C LEU A 114 11.84 -1.08 -5.52
N ALA A 115 11.76 -2.26 -4.89
CA ALA A 115 11.39 -3.49 -5.59
C ALA A 115 10.12 -4.13 -5.02
N SER A 116 9.36 -4.81 -5.87
CA SER A 116 8.16 -5.59 -5.52
C SER A 116 8.08 -6.83 -6.40
N PRO A 117 7.60 -7.97 -5.89
CA PRO A 117 7.36 -9.16 -6.70
C PRO A 117 6.07 -9.04 -7.51
N MET A 118 5.84 -9.99 -8.39
CA MET A 118 4.50 -10.32 -8.87
C MET A 118 3.67 -10.86 -7.71
N ILE A 119 2.40 -10.47 -7.61
CA ILE A 119 1.52 -10.94 -6.53
C ILE A 119 0.31 -11.65 -7.12
N SER A 120 0.02 -12.85 -6.63
CA SER A 120 -1.17 -13.65 -6.96
C SER A 120 -2.05 -13.86 -5.74
N ASP A 121 -3.30 -14.24 -5.94
CA ASP A 121 -4.12 -14.85 -4.89
C ASP A 121 -3.78 -16.34 -4.72
N SER A 122 -4.35 -17.00 -3.70
CA SER A 122 -4.14 -18.44 -3.44
C SER A 122 -4.70 -19.35 -4.54
N ASP A 123 -5.55 -18.85 -5.43
CA ASP A 123 -6.03 -19.58 -6.60
C ASP A 123 -5.08 -19.41 -7.81
N GLY A 124 -3.95 -18.71 -7.63
CA GLY A 124 -2.98 -18.43 -8.69
C GLY A 124 -3.41 -17.33 -9.67
N ARG A 125 -4.50 -16.58 -9.38
CA ARG A 125 -4.89 -15.47 -10.22
C ARG A 125 -4.02 -14.26 -9.91
N THR A 126 -3.60 -13.56 -10.95
CA THR A 126 -2.83 -12.33 -10.79
C THR A 126 -3.60 -11.28 -9.98
N TRP A 127 -3.06 -10.89 -8.84
CA TRP A 127 -3.57 -9.80 -8.02
C TRP A 127 -2.85 -8.49 -8.36
N PHE A 128 -1.52 -8.50 -8.46
CA PHE A 128 -0.70 -7.37 -8.87
C PHE A 128 0.45 -7.82 -9.79
N ALA A 129 0.51 -7.24 -10.98
CA ALA A 129 1.56 -7.47 -11.99
C ALA A 129 2.00 -6.14 -12.63
N GLY A 130 2.12 -5.11 -11.80
CA GLY A 130 2.36 -3.75 -12.23
C GLY A 130 1.07 -3.07 -12.72
N ILE A 131 0.87 -1.87 -12.19
CA ILE A 131 -0.25 -1.00 -12.52
C ILE A 131 0.30 0.38 -12.85
N ASP A 132 -0.30 1.02 -13.84
CA ASP A 132 -0.03 2.39 -14.24
C ASP A 132 -1.11 3.32 -13.71
N LEU A 133 -0.67 4.42 -13.11
CA LEU A 133 -1.50 5.57 -12.83
C LEU A 133 -1.57 6.45 -14.06
N LEU A 134 -2.75 6.65 -14.62
CA LEU A 134 -2.95 7.55 -15.75
C LEU A 134 -3.04 9.00 -15.25
N LEU A 135 -2.14 9.86 -15.73
CA LEU A 135 -2.00 11.23 -15.25
C LEU A 135 -3.12 12.18 -15.74
N ASP A 136 -3.89 11.76 -16.74
CA ASP A 136 -5.02 12.56 -17.23
C ASP A 136 -6.15 12.67 -16.22
N ASP A 137 -6.44 11.59 -15.49
CA ASP A 137 -7.58 11.54 -14.60
C ASP A 137 -7.39 10.69 -13.33
N GLY A 138 -6.21 10.13 -13.10
CA GLY A 138 -5.91 9.30 -11.93
C GLY A 138 -6.64 7.95 -11.90
N THR A 139 -7.06 7.45 -13.04
CA THR A 139 -7.49 6.06 -13.16
C THR A 139 -6.28 5.14 -13.26
N MET A 140 -6.49 3.87 -12.93
CA MET A 140 -5.43 2.87 -12.92
C MET A 140 -5.64 1.85 -14.02
N ARG A 141 -4.54 1.47 -14.69
CA ARG A 141 -4.52 0.52 -15.80
C ARG A 141 -3.46 -0.55 -15.55
N ALA A 142 -3.82 -1.81 -15.72
CA ALA A 142 -2.83 -2.90 -15.64
C ALA A 142 -1.73 -2.71 -16.69
N ARG A 143 -0.46 -2.88 -16.29
CA ARG A 143 0.75 -2.74 -17.15
C ARG A 143 0.65 -3.55 -18.44
N ARG A 144 0.07 -4.77 -18.39
CA ARG A 144 -0.15 -5.63 -19.57
C ARG A 144 -1.06 -5.02 -20.65
N LYS A 145 -1.77 -3.93 -20.34
CA LYS A 145 -2.62 -3.19 -21.26
C LYS A 145 -1.92 -1.98 -21.89
N ARG A 146 -0.62 -1.81 -21.68
CA ARG A 146 0.16 -0.77 -22.37
C ARG A 146 0.15 -1.06 -23.87
N VAL A 147 0.01 -0.01 -24.64
CA VAL A 147 0.11 -0.06 -26.11
C VAL A 147 1.35 0.73 -26.51
N THR A 148 2.12 0.21 -27.47
CA THR A 148 3.26 0.94 -28.03
C THR A 148 2.76 2.25 -28.65
N GLY A 149 3.40 3.38 -28.26
CA GLY A 149 2.99 4.71 -28.70
C GLY A 149 1.74 5.25 -28.00
N ASP A 150 1.36 4.70 -26.84
CA ASP A 150 0.25 5.21 -26.03
C ASP A 150 0.43 6.71 -25.76
N PRO A 151 -0.50 7.57 -26.18
CA PRO A 151 -0.39 9.02 -25.99
C PRO A 151 -0.71 9.45 -24.57
N GLN A 152 -1.28 8.57 -23.72
CA GLN A 152 -1.65 8.91 -22.36
C GLN A 152 -0.43 8.87 -21.44
N PRO A 153 -0.07 9.98 -20.77
CA PRO A 153 0.99 9.97 -19.78
C PRO A 153 0.60 9.10 -18.59
N PHE A 154 1.51 8.24 -18.17
CA PHE A 154 1.29 7.33 -17.04
C PHE A 154 2.54 7.23 -16.16
N GLU A 155 2.35 6.80 -14.94
CA GLU A 155 3.40 6.48 -13.98
C GLU A 155 3.18 5.08 -13.40
N PRO A 156 4.20 4.21 -13.42
CA PRO A 156 4.15 2.95 -12.72
C PRO A 156 4.22 3.18 -11.21
N TRP A 157 3.63 2.26 -10.44
CA TRP A 157 3.76 2.20 -9.00
C TRP A 157 3.82 0.74 -8.53
N LEU A 158 4.26 0.52 -7.30
CA LEU A 158 4.42 -0.79 -6.68
C LEU A 158 3.50 -0.91 -5.46
N SER A 159 2.93 -2.10 -5.26
CA SER A 159 1.96 -2.33 -4.19
C SER A 159 2.62 -2.48 -2.82
N GLY A 160 2.06 -1.80 -1.83
CA GLY A 160 2.43 -1.89 -0.41
C GLY A 160 2.23 -3.29 0.20
N ALA A 161 1.55 -4.20 -0.49
CA ALA A 161 1.34 -5.55 0.01
C ALA A 161 2.65 -6.36 0.17
N CYS A 162 3.66 -6.09 -0.68
CA CYS A 162 5.00 -6.66 -0.55
C CYS A 162 6.02 -5.73 -1.22
N LEU A 163 6.87 -5.06 -0.42
CA LEU A 163 7.90 -4.15 -0.88
C LEU A 163 9.26 -4.49 -0.27
N TRP A 164 10.29 -4.51 -1.10
CA TRP A 164 11.67 -4.52 -0.67
C TRP A 164 12.23 -3.11 -0.73
N ILE A 165 12.55 -2.56 0.43
CA ILE A 165 12.96 -1.16 0.64
C ILE A 165 14.38 -1.17 1.17
N THR A 166 15.30 -0.52 0.47
CA THR A 166 16.65 -0.28 0.98
C THR A 166 16.65 0.97 1.87
N ARG A 167 17.65 1.09 2.75
CA ARG A 167 17.86 2.31 3.54
C ARG A 167 17.93 3.55 2.65
N GLU A 168 18.64 3.45 1.53
CA GLU A 168 18.83 4.57 0.60
C GLU A 168 17.51 5.00 -0.08
N VAL A 169 16.64 4.06 -0.41
CA VAL A 169 15.29 4.36 -0.91
C VAL A 169 14.45 5.07 0.16
N TRP A 170 14.51 4.58 1.40
CA TRP A 170 13.77 5.16 2.51
C TRP A 170 14.18 6.60 2.79
N GLU A 171 15.49 6.82 2.94
CA GLU A 171 16.05 8.15 3.18
C GLU A 171 15.78 9.11 2.00
N LEU A 172 15.85 8.61 0.77
CA LEU A 172 15.57 9.37 -0.44
C LEU A 172 14.12 9.85 -0.53
N ALA A 173 13.17 8.99 -0.22
CA ALA A 173 11.73 9.26 -0.33
C ALA A 173 11.12 9.90 0.93
N GLY A 174 11.77 9.78 2.10
CA GLY A 174 11.30 10.31 3.38
C GLY A 174 10.08 9.57 3.94
N GLY A 175 9.98 8.26 3.71
CA GLY A 175 8.88 7.42 4.23
C GLY A 175 7.54 7.62 3.54
N PHE A 176 6.50 7.00 4.08
CA PHE A 176 5.11 7.16 3.62
C PHE A 176 4.51 8.47 4.16
N ASP A 177 3.56 9.07 3.42
CA ASP A 177 2.85 10.27 3.87
C ASP A 177 1.64 9.86 4.72
N ASP A 178 1.64 10.24 6.00
CA ASP A 178 0.62 9.87 6.99
C ASP A 178 -0.78 10.41 6.65
N ASP A 179 -0.89 11.47 5.83
CA ASP A 179 -2.17 12.03 5.42
C ASP A 179 -3.03 11.06 4.60
N TYR A 180 -2.44 10.00 4.01
CA TYR A 180 -3.21 9.00 3.26
C TYR A 180 -4.01 8.07 4.17
N PHE A 181 -3.51 7.72 5.33
CA PHE A 181 -4.07 6.74 6.27
C PHE A 181 -4.19 5.33 5.69
N LEU A 182 -4.92 5.14 4.57
CA LEU A 182 -5.10 3.87 3.89
C LEU A 182 -5.42 4.07 2.41
N TYR A 183 -4.82 3.28 1.52
CA TYR A 183 -4.86 3.37 0.05
C TYR A 183 -4.22 4.63 -0.51
N TRP A 184 -3.48 4.50 -1.59
CA TRP A 184 -2.72 5.51 -2.31
C TRP A 184 -1.39 5.90 -1.67
N GLU A 185 -1.12 5.48 -0.44
CA GLU A 185 0.17 5.72 0.22
C GLU A 185 1.32 5.04 -0.53
N ASP A 186 1.09 3.85 -1.11
CA ASP A 186 2.06 3.11 -1.94
C ASP A 186 2.26 3.76 -3.32
N VAL A 187 1.20 4.31 -3.90
CA VAL A 187 1.27 5.11 -5.13
C VAL A 187 2.08 6.39 -4.89
N ASP A 188 1.81 7.09 -3.79
CA ASP A 188 2.54 8.29 -3.37
C ASP A 188 4.01 7.98 -3.10
N PHE A 189 4.29 6.93 -2.34
CA PHE A 189 5.66 6.52 -2.02
C PHE A 189 6.45 6.17 -3.29
N SER A 190 5.85 5.41 -4.21
CA SER A 190 6.45 5.10 -5.51
C SER A 190 6.78 6.37 -6.30
N ARG A 191 5.87 7.34 -6.32
CA ARG A 191 6.09 8.65 -6.95
C ARG A 191 7.22 9.43 -6.30
N LYS A 192 7.29 9.46 -4.96
CA LYS A 192 8.34 10.13 -4.19
C LYS A 192 9.71 9.55 -4.52
N VAL A 193 9.82 8.22 -4.55
CA VAL A 193 11.08 7.53 -4.92
C VAL A 193 11.55 7.98 -6.30
N VAL A 194 10.68 7.94 -7.32
CA VAL A 194 11.05 8.33 -8.69
C VAL A 194 11.38 9.82 -8.79
N SER A 195 10.59 10.67 -8.13
CA SER A 195 10.80 12.13 -8.15
C SER A 195 12.11 12.54 -7.49
N ALA A 196 12.59 11.77 -6.52
CA ALA A 196 13.86 12.00 -5.84
C ALA A 196 15.07 11.35 -6.55
N GLY A 197 14.86 10.76 -7.74
CA GLY A 197 15.93 10.15 -8.56
C GLY A 197 16.20 8.67 -8.28
N GLY A 198 15.27 8.00 -7.58
CA GLY A 198 15.26 6.54 -7.46
C GLY A 198 14.55 5.86 -8.62
N SER A 199 14.45 4.54 -8.56
CA SER A 199 13.78 3.70 -9.57
C SER A 199 12.84 2.68 -8.96
N LEU A 200 11.92 2.14 -9.77
CA LEU A 200 11.00 1.08 -9.39
C LEU A 200 11.32 -0.19 -10.18
N ALA A 201 11.37 -1.32 -9.50
CA ALA A 201 11.56 -2.64 -10.09
C ALA A 201 10.38 -3.57 -9.74
N LEU A 202 9.56 -3.90 -10.72
CA LEU A 202 8.69 -5.07 -10.63
C LEU A 202 9.52 -6.28 -11.04
N VAL A 203 9.84 -7.15 -10.08
CA VAL A 203 10.66 -8.35 -10.27
C VAL A 203 9.77 -9.47 -10.75
N GLU A 204 9.69 -9.67 -12.07
CA GLU A 204 8.71 -10.54 -12.72
C GLU A 204 8.93 -12.03 -12.43
N ASP A 205 10.13 -12.42 -12.07
CA ASP A 205 10.52 -13.77 -11.68
C ASP A 205 10.47 -14.01 -10.17
N ALA A 206 10.13 -13.00 -9.35
CA ALA A 206 9.78 -13.14 -7.94
C ALA A 206 8.27 -13.15 -7.77
N SER A 207 7.75 -14.00 -6.87
CA SER A 207 6.32 -14.12 -6.61
C SER A 207 5.99 -14.07 -5.13
N ALA A 208 4.89 -13.38 -4.81
CA ALA A 208 4.25 -13.45 -3.50
C ALA A 208 2.78 -13.88 -3.67
N VAL A 209 2.21 -14.50 -2.65
CA VAL A 209 0.79 -14.81 -2.59
C VAL A 209 0.13 -13.90 -1.56
N HIS A 210 -0.97 -13.26 -1.91
CA HIS A 210 -1.73 -12.37 -1.05
C HIS A 210 -3.20 -12.77 -1.02
N ASP A 211 -3.65 -13.29 0.11
CA ASP A 211 -5.02 -13.77 0.31
C ASP A 211 -5.91 -12.65 0.87
N GLU A 212 -6.39 -11.72 0.02
CA GLU A 212 -7.34 -10.69 0.47
C GLU A 212 -8.47 -11.33 1.29
N GLY A 213 -8.46 -11.10 2.61
CA GLY A 213 -9.56 -11.44 3.50
C GLY A 213 -9.85 -12.94 3.63
N GLY A 214 -8.85 -13.76 3.93
CA GLY A 214 -9.00 -15.22 4.16
C GLY A 214 -10.11 -15.64 5.15
N THR A 215 -10.79 -14.70 5.79
CA THR A 215 -11.94 -14.89 6.68
C THR A 215 -13.31 -14.69 6.00
N GLN A 216 -13.37 -14.21 4.74
CA GLN A 216 -14.65 -13.89 4.06
C GLN A 216 -15.01 -14.83 2.89
N ARG A 217 -14.32 -15.96 2.71
CA ARG A 217 -14.55 -16.89 1.58
C ARG A 217 -15.80 -17.76 1.67
N ALA A 218 -16.64 -17.63 2.70
CA ALA A 218 -17.83 -18.46 2.84
C ALA A 218 -18.94 -18.17 1.77
N ASP A 219 -18.93 -16.98 1.14
CA ASP A 219 -19.89 -16.65 0.08
C ASP A 219 -19.20 -15.83 -1.05
N PRO A 220 -19.09 -16.37 -2.29
CA PRO A 220 -18.52 -15.64 -3.43
C PRO A 220 -19.23 -14.33 -3.78
N GLN A 221 -20.47 -14.15 -3.34
CA GLN A 221 -21.25 -12.93 -3.58
C GLN A 221 -20.95 -11.85 -2.54
N VAL A 222 -20.55 -12.21 -1.31
CA VAL A 222 -20.12 -11.30 -0.25
C VAL A 222 -18.68 -10.84 -0.49
N SER A 223 -17.85 -11.66 -1.14
CA SER A 223 -16.43 -11.36 -1.44
C SER A 223 -16.21 -10.14 -2.35
N ARG A 224 -17.24 -9.66 -3.05
CA ARG A 224 -17.16 -8.47 -3.92
C ARG A 224 -17.45 -7.16 -3.19
N ALA A 225 -18.19 -7.20 -2.08
CA ALA A 225 -18.51 -5.99 -1.34
C ALA A 225 -17.22 -5.40 -0.72
N LYS A 226 -16.97 -4.13 -0.97
CA LYS A 226 -15.82 -3.40 -0.39
C LYS A 226 -16.29 -2.60 0.82
N SER A 227 -15.38 -2.34 1.78
CA SER A 227 -15.67 -1.60 3.00
C SER A 227 -15.99 -0.12 2.74
N GLU A 228 -16.65 0.55 3.70
CA GLU A 228 -16.83 2.01 3.68
C GLU A 228 -15.49 2.74 3.60
N THR A 229 -14.49 2.25 4.33
CA THR A 229 -13.12 2.74 4.33
C THR A 229 -12.50 2.69 2.93
N TYR A 230 -12.72 1.59 2.19
CA TYR A 230 -12.27 1.45 0.81
C TYR A 230 -12.82 2.55 -0.09
N TYR A 231 -14.14 2.80 -0.04
CA TYR A 231 -14.76 3.82 -0.89
C TYR A 231 -14.30 5.22 -0.54
N TYR A 232 -14.32 5.53 0.76
CA TYR A 232 -13.96 6.86 1.24
C TYR A 232 -12.52 7.23 0.86
N TYR A 233 -11.54 6.39 1.22
CA TYR A 233 -10.14 6.73 1.01
C TYR A 233 -9.73 6.66 -0.46
N ASN A 234 -10.20 5.69 -1.24
CA ASN A 234 -9.88 5.67 -2.67
C ASN A 234 -10.39 6.90 -3.43
N ILE A 235 -11.53 7.46 -3.03
CA ILE A 235 -12.06 8.70 -3.65
C ILE A 235 -11.31 9.92 -3.13
N ARG A 236 -11.09 10.03 -1.82
CA ARG A 236 -10.39 11.13 -1.18
C ARG A 236 -8.93 11.21 -1.61
N ASN A 237 -8.20 10.13 -1.45
CA ASN A 237 -6.76 10.08 -1.59
C ASN A 237 -6.29 10.26 -3.03
N ARG A 238 -7.11 9.85 -4.00
CA ARG A 238 -6.88 10.21 -5.39
C ARG A 238 -6.72 11.74 -5.56
N MET A 239 -7.56 12.55 -4.94
CA MET A 239 -7.41 14.00 -5.00
C MET A 239 -6.27 14.53 -4.15
N LEU A 240 -5.95 13.87 -3.02
CA LEU A 240 -4.78 14.21 -2.22
C LEU A 240 -3.51 14.03 -3.06
N PHE A 241 -3.37 12.92 -3.77
CA PHE A 241 -2.26 12.68 -4.69
C PHE A 241 -2.15 13.78 -5.76
N ALA A 242 -3.27 14.11 -6.42
CA ALA A 242 -3.27 15.16 -7.44
C ALA A 242 -2.74 16.49 -6.90
N VAL A 243 -3.17 16.85 -5.70
CA VAL A 243 -2.79 18.08 -5.01
C VAL A 243 -1.31 18.08 -4.62
N ARG A 244 -0.77 16.94 -4.25
CA ARG A 244 0.64 16.77 -3.87
C ARG A 244 1.59 16.83 -5.07
N HIS A 245 1.19 16.22 -6.20
CA HIS A 245 2.13 15.87 -7.27
C HIS A 245 1.85 16.51 -8.64
N LEU A 246 0.66 17.05 -8.88
CA LEU A 246 0.30 17.63 -10.17
C LEU A 246 0.31 19.14 -10.14
N ASP A 247 0.49 19.73 -11.31
CA ASP A 247 0.29 21.16 -11.52
C ASP A 247 -1.20 21.56 -11.42
N ASP A 248 -1.48 22.85 -11.44
CA ASP A 248 -2.85 23.37 -11.32
C ASP A 248 -3.76 22.88 -12.46
N ALA A 249 -3.22 22.67 -13.65
CA ALA A 249 -3.98 22.14 -14.78
C ALA A 249 -4.37 20.68 -14.55
N GLY A 250 -3.44 19.85 -14.05
CA GLY A 250 -3.67 18.45 -13.65
C GLY A 250 -4.70 18.34 -12.53
N VAL A 251 -4.55 19.15 -11.47
CA VAL A 251 -5.53 19.21 -10.36
C VAL A 251 -6.92 19.58 -10.88
N ARG A 252 -7.03 20.56 -11.79
CA ARG A 252 -8.32 20.93 -12.41
C ARG A 252 -8.90 19.78 -13.26
N ARG A 253 -8.08 19.05 -14.02
CA ARG A 253 -8.52 17.89 -14.81
C ARG A 253 -9.06 16.80 -13.88
N TRP A 254 -8.30 16.41 -12.84
CA TRP A 254 -8.71 15.38 -11.89
C TRP A 254 -9.95 15.78 -11.09
N ARG A 255 -10.09 17.05 -10.72
CA ARG A 255 -11.30 17.55 -10.05
C ARG A 255 -12.55 17.42 -10.93
N ARG A 256 -12.43 17.70 -12.24
CA ARG A 256 -13.56 17.53 -13.19
C ARG A 256 -13.95 16.07 -13.34
N SER A 257 -13.01 15.14 -13.23
CA SER A 257 -13.26 13.71 -13.36
C SER A 257 -13.78 13.04 -12.07
N ILE A 258 -13.85 13.75 -10.91
CA ILE A 258 -14.36 13.20 -9.64
C ILE A 258 -15.67 12.42 -9.81
N PRO A 259 -16.72 12.93 -10.47
CA PRO A 259 -18.00 12.21 -10.54
C PRO A 259 -17.87 10.85 -11.25
N ARG A 260 -17.08 10.80 -12.33
CA ARG A 260 -16.85 9.57 -13.10
C ARG A 260 -16.01 8.59 -12.30
N THR A 261 -14.85 9.00 -11.82
CA THR A 261 -13.90 8.12 -11.12
C THR A 261 -14.45 7.64 -9.78
N ALA A 262 -15.16 8.49 -9.03
CA ALA A 262 -15.83 8.06 -7.80
C ALA A 262 -16.95 7.03 -8.09
N ARG A 263 -17.70 7.20 -9.20
CA ARG A 263 -18.68 6.20 -9.64
C ARG A 263 -18.01 4.86 -9.98
N GLU A 264 -16.85 4.88 -10.65
CA GLU A 264 -16.09 3.66 -10.92
C GLU A 264 -15.64 2.97 -9.62
N VAL A 265 -15.17 3.73 -8.63
CA VAL A 265 -14.77 3.20 -7.32
C VAL A 265 -15.93 2.52 -6.61
N ILE A 266 -17.11 3.16 -6.52
CA ILE A 266 -18.26 2.56 -5.82
C ILE A 266 -18.79 1.32 -6.52
N LEU A 267 -18.67 1.24 -7.85
CA LEU A 267 -19.14 0.09 -8.62
C LEU A 267 -18.21 -1.13 -8.53
N ARG A 268 -16.96 -0.98 -8.06
CA ARG A 268 -16.03 -2.11 -7.85
C ARG A 268 -16.56 -3.15 -6.87
N GLY A 269 -17.35 -2.75 -5.88
CA GLY A 269 -18.02 -3.68 -4.95
C GLY A 269 -19.32 -4.29 -5.46
N GLY A 270 -19.68 -4.03 -6.74
CA GLY A 270 -20.90 -4.52 -7.36
C GLY A 270 -22.13 -3.65 -7.02
N ARG A 271 -23.17 -3.74 -7.87
CA ARG A 271 -24.38 -2.91 -7.71
C ARG A 271 -25.30 -3.39 -6.58
N ARG A 272 -25.25 -4.69 -6.25
CA ARG A 272 -26.16 -5.31 -5.26
C ARG A 272 -26.00 -4.70 -3.87
N GLN A 273 -24.75 -4.40 -3.44
CA GLN A 273 -24.48 -3.77 -2.14
C GLN A 273 -25.15 -2.39 -1.99
N LEU A 274 -25.37 -1.65 -3.09
CA LEU A 274 -25.98 -0.32 -3.05
C LEU A 274 -27.48 -0.38 -2.74
N ILE A 275 -28.10 -1.55 -2.94
CA ILE A 275 -29.51 -1.81 -2.61
C ILE A 275 -29.62 -2.38 -1.19
N GLN A 276 -28.60 -3.14 -0.75
CA GLN A 276 -28.61 -3.83 0.53
C GLN A 276 -28.25 -2.92 1.72
N SER A 277 -27.47 -1.86 1.48
CA SER A 277 -26.99 -0.95 2.52
C SER A 277 -26.78 0.46 2.03
N ALA A 278 -27.13 1.45 2.86
CA ALA A 278 -26.81 2.85 2.61
C ALA A 278 -25.33 3.21 2.93
N ALA A 279 -24.58 2.32 3.58
CA ALA A 279 -23.22 2.56 4.05
C ALA A 279 -22.24 2.89 2.91
N PRO A 280 -22.19 2.13 1.78
CA PRO A 280 -21.35 2.47 0.63
C PRO A 280 -21.69 3.84 0.02
N ILE A 281 -22.98 4.19 -0.02
CA ILE A 281 -23.44 5.49 -0.55
C ILE A 281 -22.97 6.64 0.36
N ARG A 282 -23.10 6.48 1.68
CA ARG A 282 -22.59 7.48 2.65
C ARG A 282 -21.09 7.67 2.51
N ALA A 283 -20.32 6.58 2.43
CA ALA A 283 -18.87 6.62 2.26
C ALA A 283 -18.48 7.30 0.95
N TYR A 284 -19.16 6.98 -0.14
CA TYR A 284 -19.00 7.65 -1.44
C TYR A 284 -19.24 9.15 -1.35
N LEU A 285 -20.36 9.58 -0.76
CA LEU A 285 -20.70 11.01 -0.64
C LEU A 285 -19.69 11.75 0.23
N ARG A 286 -19.24 11.15 1.35
CA ARG A 286 -18.18 11.71 2.21
C ARG A 286 -16.86 11.83 1.43
N GLY A 287 -16.45 10.79 0.70
CA GLY A 287 -15.25 10.79 -0.12
C GLY A 287 -15.28 11.86 -1.20
N VAL A 288 -16.39 12.00 -1.92
CA VAL A 288 -16.58 13.04 -2.96
C VAL A 288 -16.54 14.45 -2.36
N ARG A 289 -17.20 14.66 -1.20
CA ARG A 289 -17.17 15.96 -0.52
C ARG A 289 -15.74 16.32 -0.11
N GLU A 290 -15.01 15.38 0.47
CA GLU A 290 -13.66 15.61 0.94
C GLU A 290 -12.67 15.81 -0.23
N ALA A 291 -12.77 15.02 -1.29
CA ALA A 291 -11.99 15.20 -2.51
C ALA A 291 -12.19 16.60 -3.11
N ARG A 292 -13.44 17.08 -3.12
CA ARG A 292 -13.73 18.47 -3.58
C ARG A 292 -13.16 19.52 -2.64
N ARG A 293 -13.15 19.28 -1.33
CA ARG A 293 -12.55 20.17 -0.33
C ARG A 293 -11.05 20.29 -0.56
N ILE A 294 -10.34 19.17 -0.64
CA ILE A 294 -8.90 19.09 -0.91
C ILE A 294 -8.55 19.85 -2.20
N ALA A 295 -9.32 19.65 -3.27
CA ALA A 295 -9.09 20.33 -4.55
C ALA A 295 -9.30 21.87 -4.52
N ARG A 296 -9.95 22.41 -3.48
CA ARG A 296 -10.18 23.86 -3.29
C ARG A 296 -9.10 24.53 -2.46
N THR A 297 -8.55 23.83 -1.46
CA THR A 297 -7.57 24.40 -0.50
C THR A 297 -6.24 24.75 -1.16
N GLN A 298 -5.90 24.14 -2.30
CA GLN A 298 -4.67 24.48 -3.04
C GLN A 298 -4.64 25.89 -3.64
N GLY A 299 -5.77 26.49 -3.93
CA GLY A 299 -5.82 27.87 -4.46
C GLY A 299 -5.34 28.93 -3.47
N THR A 300 -5.26 28.59 -2.18
CA THR A 300 -4.89 29.50 -1.09
C THR A 300 -3.48 29.26 -0.54
N ASP A 301 -2.97 28.01 -0.52
CA ASP A 301 -1.72 27.64 0.18
C ASP A 301 -0.43 27.70 -0.66
N ARG A 302 -0.53 27.63 -2.01
CA ARG A 302 0.67 27.69 -2.88
C ARG A 302 1.34 29.07 -2.98
N LYS A 303 0.72 30.11 -2.47
CA LYS A 303 1.36 31.44 -2.41
C LYS A 303 2.49 31.55 -1.37
N GLY A 304 2.71 30.54 -0.53
CA GLY A 304 3.68 30.56 0.58
C GLY A 304 4.73 29.45 0.65
N ARG A 305 4.67 28.38 -0.12
CA ARG A 305 5.67 27.28 -0.01
C ARG A 305 6.38 27.04 -1.34
N LYS A 306 7.57 27.62 -1.50
CA LYS A 306 8.59 27.09 -2.41
C LYS A 306 9.19 25.84 -1.73
N TRP A 307 9.06 24.67 -2.37
CA TRP A 307 9.82 23.51 -2.00
C TRP A 307 11.27 23.73 -2.42
N SER A 308 12.16 23.81 -1.44
CA SER A 308 13.61 23.80 -1.62
C SER A 308 14.09 22.36 -1.64
#